data_99641692ae996c0a0cfcf9404b03529c
#
_entry.id   99641692ae996c0a0cfcf9404b03529c
#
_cell.length_a   1.000
_cell.length_b   1.000
_cell.length_c   1.000
_cell.angle_alpha   90.00
_cell.angle_beta   90.00
_cell.angle_gamma   90.00
#
_symmetry.space_group_name_H-M   'P 1'
#
loop_
_entity.id
_entity.type
_entity.pdbx_description
1 polymer ?
#
loop_
_entity_poly.entity_id
_entity_poly.type
_entity_poly.pdbx_seq_one_letter_code
_entity_poly.pdbx_strand_id
1 'polypeptide(L)'
;GDELIRARLSSEVVLINDISGYIINAGGKRLRPATVLLAARALGAQGDLPCLLAVVIEFIHTATLLHDDVVDHSDRRRGAKTANAVWGNAGAVLSGDFLYSRSFQLMVEADRMGIMRVMADATNAISEGEVLQLMNCNDPEVTEERYLRVIELKTSRLFQAAAEIAAIAADAPAQQQAQMAAYGHALGMVYQLVDDLLDYTADPEVSGKNIGIDLAEGKPTLPLIYTMRKGT
;
A
#
# COMPACT_ATOMS: atom_id res chain seq x y z
N GLY A 1 0.86 7.46 -17.00
CA GLY A 1 0.69 7.14 -15.59
C GLY A 1 0.83 8.37 -14.70
N ASP A 2 2.03 8.92 -14.58
CA ASP A 2 2.33 10.01 -13.63
C ASP A 2 1.61 11.33 -13.97
N GLU A 3 1.38 11.63 -15.23
CA GLU A 3 0.61 12.81 -15.64
C GLU A 3 -0.84 12.77 -15.15
N LEU A 4 -1.49 11.61 -15.24
CA LEU A 4 -2.87 11.46 -14.76
C LEU A 4 -2.93 11.55 -13.23
N ILE A 5 -1.97 10.94 -12.52
CA ILE A 5 -1.83 11.07 -11.07
C ILE A 5 -1.76 12.55 -10.68
N ARG A 6 -0.87 13.31 -11.32
CA ARG A 6 -0.70 14.75 -11.03
C ARG A 6 -1.94 15.57 -11.36
N ALA A 7 -2.60 15.29 -12.49
CA ALA A 7 -3.84 15.99 -12.89
C ALA A 7 -4.98 15.76 -11.87
N ARG A 8 -5.06 14.58 -11.28
CA ARG A 8 -6.10 14.22 -10.30
C ARG A 8 -5.77 14.64 -8.86
N LEU A 9 -4.54 15.08 -8.60
CA LEU A 9 -4.09 15.56 -7.28
C LEU A 9 -4.44 17.00 -7.00
N SER A 10 -4.75 17.81 -8.01
CA SER A 10 -4.85 19.26 -7.87
C SER A 10 -5.88 19.67 -6.81
N SER A 11 -5.48 20.57 -5.92
CA SER A 11 -6.28 21.18 -4.88
C SER A 11 -6.10 22.70 -4.91
N GLU A 12 -7.08 23.45 -4.45
CA GLU A 12 -6.93 24.89 -4.21
C GLU A 12 -6.03 25.18 -2.99
N VAL A 13 -5.81 24.18 -2.13
CA VAL A 13 -4.96 24.27 -0.94
C VAL A 13 -3.52 23.94 -1.32
N VAL A 14 -2.65 24.97 -1.31
CA VAL A 14 -1.24 24.86 -1.73
C VAL A 14 -0.48 23.77 -0.97
N LEU A 15 -0.64 23.70 0.35
CA LEU A 15 0.06 22.71 1.19
C LEU A 15 -0.27 21.26 0.78
N ILE A 16 -1.50 20.98 0.36
CA ILE A 16 -1.89 19.66 -0.14
C ILE A 16 -1.13 19.32 -1.43
N ASN A 17 -1.01 20.28 -2.35
CA ASN A 17 -0.26 20.07 -3.59
C ASN A 17 1.23 19.83 -3.31
N ASP A 18 1.82 20.57 -2.38
CA ASP A 18 3.23 20.45 -2.00
C ASP A 18 3.52 19.07 -1.39
N ILE A 19 2.77 18.66 -0.38
CA ILE A 19 2.97 17.36 0.31
C ILE A 19 2.67 16.19 -0.63
N SER A 20 1.54 16.24 -1.33
CA SER A 20 1.15 15.16 -2.25
C SER A 20 2.13 15.05 -3.43
N GLY A 21 2.57 16.18 -3.97
CA GLY A 21 3.60 16.23 -5.01
C GLY A 21 4.94 15.68 -4.52
N TYR A 22 5.33 16.04 -3.31
CA TYR A 22 6.57 15.56 -2.70
C TYR A 22 6.61 14.03 -2.58
N ILE A 23 5.57 13.42 -1.99
CA ILE A 23 5.56 11.98 -1.76
C ILE A 23 5.43 11.19 -3.08
N ILE A 24 4.65 11.68 -4.04
CA ILE A 24 4.53 11.04 -5.35
C ILE A 24 5.84 11.10 -6.12
N ASN A 25 6.55 12.25 -6.07
CA ASN A 25 7.84 12.43 -6.72
C ASN A 25 8.99 11.70 -6.02
N ALA A 26 8.84 11.31 -4.76
CA ALA A 26 9.82 10.47 -4.04
C ALA A 26 10.02 9.09 -4.68
N GLY A 27 9.28 8.79 -5.74
CA GLY A 27 9.40 7.57 -6.53
C GLY A 27 8.71 6.36 -5.90
N GLY A 28 9.00 5.20 -6.46
CA GLY A 28 8.45 3.92 -6.02
C GLY A 28 8.38 2.95 -7.18
N LYS A 29 8.30 1.65 -6.87
CA LYS A 29 8.24 0.59 -7.89
C LYS A 29 6.90 0.59 -8.65
N ARG A 30 5.89 1.35 -8.19
CA ARG A 30 4.55 1.44 -8.80
C ARG A 30 3.90 0.08 -9.10
N LEU A 31 4.19 -0.93 -8.28
CA LEU A 31 3.71 -2.29 -8.53
C LEU A 31 2.20 -2.42 -8.44
N ARG A 32 1.56 -1.73 -7.48
CA ARG A 32 0.09 -1.80 -7.31
C ARG A 32 -0.66 -1.19 -8.50
N PRO A 33 -0.39 0.04 -8.95
CA PRO A 33 -0.99 0.57 -10.18
C PRO A 33 -0.60 -0.25 -11.41
N ALA A 34 0.63 -0.78 -11.50
CA ALA A 34 1.03 -1.68 -12.58
C ALA A 34 0.21 -2.97 -12.59
N THR A 35 -0.13 -3.53 -11.42
CA THR A 35 -1.01 -4.72 -11.31
C THR A 35 -2.37 -4.42 -11.92
N VAL A 36 -2.98 -3.27 -11.62
CA VAL A 36 -4.26 -2.86 -12.24
C VAL A 36 -4.14 -2.84 -13.77
N LEU A 37 -3.15 -2.11 -14.29
CA LEU A 37 -3.01 -1.89 -15.72
C LEU A 37 -2.69 -3.19 -16.48
N LEU A 38 -1.80 -4.02 -15.95
CA LEU A 38 -1.41 -5.29 -16.59
C LEU A 38 -2.55 -6.31 -16.54
N ALA A 39 -3.24 -6.44 -15.41
CA ALA A 39 -4.39 -7.32 -15.26
C ALA A 39 -5.54 -6.90 -16.19
N ALA A 40 -5.90 -5.62 -16.20
CA ALA A 40 -6.93 -5.09 -17.07
C ALA A 40 -6.60 -5.34 -18.56
N ARG A 41 -5.34 -5.09 -18.95
CA ARG A 41 -4.89 -5.34 -20.32
C ARG A 41 -4.95 -6.83 -20.68
N ALA A 42 -4.50 -7.70 -19.78
CA ALA A 42 -4.53 -9.17 -19.99
C ALA A 42 -5.96 -9.69 -20.18
N LEU A 43 -6.93 -9.05 -19.54
CA LEU A 43 -8.36 -9.39 -19.63
C LEU A 43 -9.10 -8.64 -20.75
N GLY A 44 -8.39 -7.82 -21.55
CA GLY A 44 -8.95 -7.12 -22.70
C GLY A 44 -9.77 -5.89 -22.38
N ALA A 45 -9.60 -5.29 -21.18
CA ALA A 45 -10.27 -4.04 -20.82
C ALA A 45 -9.98 -2.93 -21.83
N GLN A 46 -10.99 -2.14 -22.15
CA GLN A 46 -10.91 -1.01 -23.07
C GLN A 46 -11.17 0.30 -22.34
N GLY A 47 -10.76 1.43 -22.97
CA GLY A 47 -10.99 2.76 -22.44
C GLY A 47 -10.08 3.16 -21.28
N ASP A 48 -10.46 4.22 -20.57
CA ASP A 48 -9.62 4.89 -19.57
C ASP A 48 -9.87 4.43 -18.14
N LEU A 49 -10.89 3.60 -17.90
CA LEU A 49 -11.25 3.12 -16.57
C LEU A 49 -10.07 2.44 -15.84
N PRO A 50 -9.26 1.56 -16.47
CA PRO A 50 -8.08 0.98 -15.81
C PRO A 50 -7.06 2.03 -15.35
N CYS A 51 -6.89 3.11 -16.11
CA CYS A 51 -6.00 4.20 -15.73
C CYS A 51 -6.51 4.96 -14.51
N LEU A 52 -7.81 5.23 -14.44
CA LEU A 52 -8.46 5.85 -13.29
C LEU A 52 -8.29 4.98 -12.03
N LEU A 53 -8.52 3.67 -12.15
CA LEU A 53 -8.39 2.72 -11.04
C LEU A 53 -6.94 2.58 -10.57
N ALA A 54 -5.97 2.65 -11.47
CA ALA A 54 -4.56 2.68 -11.11
C ALA A 54 -4.21 3.91 -10.25
N VAL A 55 -4.83 5.07 -10.53
CA VAL A 55 -4.69 6.28 -9.69
C VAL A 55 -5.35 6.08 -8.33
N VAL A 56 -6.56 5.51 -8.28
CA VAL A 56 -7.26 5.20 -7.02
C VAL A 56 -6.38 4.35 -6.10
N ILE A 57 -5.84 3.26 -6.61
CA ILE A 57 -4.94 2.36 -5.85
C ILE A 57 -3.69 3.09 -5.36
N GLU A 58 -3.09 3.93 -6.21
CA GLU A 58 -1.89 4.67 -5.82
C GLU A 58 -2.19 5.75 -4.77
N PHE A 59 -3.35 6.41 -4.83
CA PHE A 59 -3.74 7.40 -3.82
C PHE A 59 -3.99 6.75 -2.47
N ILE A 60 -4.70 5.62 -2.41
CA ILE A 60 -4.89 4.87 -1.17
C ILE A 60 -3.54 4.42 -0.60
N HIS A 61 -2.68 3.83 -1.44
CA HIS A 61 -1.35 3.44 -1.00
C HIS A 61 -0.52 4.63 -0.48
N THR A 62 -0.57 5.76 -1.16
CA THR A 62 0.17 6.96 -0.76
C THR A 62 -0.38 7.54 0.54
N ALA A 63 -1.70 7.51 0.73
CA ALA A 63 -2.34 7.92 1.98
C ALA A 63 -1.88 7.06 3.16
N THR A 64 -1.85 5.73 2.99
CA THR A 64 -1.34 4.83 4.03
C THR A 64 0.12 5.11 4.36
N LEU A 65 0.98 5.38 3.37
CA LEU A 65 2.38 5.74 3.61
C LEU A 65 2.54 7.02 4.43
N LEU A 66 1.70 8.05 4.18
CA LEU A 66 1.73 9.30 4.96
C LEU A 66 1.31 9.08 6.41
N HIS A 67 0.32 8.23 6.63
CA HIS A 67 -0.14 7.89 7.98
C HIS A 67 0.88 7.00 8.71
N ASP A 68 1.42 5.99 8.04
CA ASP A 68 2.44 5.08 8.58
C ASP A 68 3.67 5.82 9.06
N ASP A 69 4.19 6.77 8.26
CA ASP A 69 5.36 7.57 8.65
C ASP A 69 5.15 8.33 9.97
N VAL A 70 3.91 8.75 10.25
CA VAL A 70 3.56 9.40 11.51
C VAL A 70 3.45 8.39 12.65
N VAL A 71 2.78 7.26 12.42
CA VAL A 71 2.58 6.20 13.43
C VAL A 71 3.91 5.56 13.82
N ASP A 72 4.78 5.29 12.84
CA ASP A 72 6.09 4.69 13.04
C ASP A 72 7.17 5.69 13.49
N HIS A 73 6.82 6.98 13.64
CA HIS A 73 7.78 8.06 13.94
C HIS A 73 8.97 8.10 12.97
N SER A 74 8.75 7.75 11.73
CA SER A 74 9.80 7.65 10.71
C SER A 74 10.24 9.03 10.22
N ASP A 75 11.56 9.25 10.21
CA ASP A 75 12.15 10.50 9.71
C ASP A 75 12.59 10.42 8.24
N ARG A 76 12.78 9.22 7.72
CA ARG A 76 13.27 8.97 6.36
C ARG A 76 12.52 7.84 5.66
N ARG A 77 12.29 8.06 4.37
CA ARG A 77 11.72 7.06 3.46
C ARG A 77 12.43 7.15 2.10
N ARG A 78 12.95 6.03 1.60
CA ARG A 78 13.67 5.95 0.31
C ARG A 78 14.81 6.97 0.19
N GLY A 79 15.54 7.20 1.27
CA GLY A 79 16.68 8.14 1.30
C GLY A 79 16.30 9.62 1.45
N ALA A 80 15.02 9.99 1.31
CA ALA A 80 14.52 11.35 1.55
C ALA A 80 13.91 11.48 2.95
N LYS A 81 13.72 12.71 3.42
CA LYS A 81 12.93 12.97 4.65
C LYS A 81 11.48 12.58 4.41
N THR A 82 10.80 12.13 5.47
CA THR A 82 9.35 11.88 5.41
C THR A 82 8.57 13.20 5.40
N ALA A 83 7.29 13.16 4.97
CA ALA A 83 6.44 14.33 4.94
C ALA A 83 6.22 14.92 6.35
N ASN A 84 6.07 14.07 7.37
CA ASN A 84 5.94 14.51 8.76
C ASN A 84 7.22 15.17 9.29
N ALA A 85 8.40 14.75 8.85
CA ALA A 85 9.67 15.40 9.21
C ALA A 85 9.86 16.78 8.56
N VAL A 86 9.19 17.04 7.42
CA VAL A 86 9.28 18.33 6.70
C VAL A 86 8.16 19.29 7.11
N TRP A 87 6.90 18.81 7.17
CA TRP A 87 5.70 19.64 7.40
C TRP A 87 4.96 19.36 8.71
N GLY A 88 5.52 18.47 9.54
CA GLY A 88 4.90 18.05 10.79
C GLY A 88 3.81 16.98 10.62
N ASN A 89 3.46 16.34 11.73
CA ASN A 89 2.50 15.23 11.76
C ASN A 89 1.12 15.65 11.22
N ALA A 90 0.63 16.83 11.61
CA ALA A 90 -0.67 17.32 11.16
C ALA A 90 -0.73 17.49 9.64
N GLY A 91 0.32 18.04 9.02
CA GLY A 91 0.41 18.19 7.56
C GLY A 91 0.36 16.83 6.85
N ALA A 92 1.12 15.86 7.34
CA ALA A 92 1.16 14.51 6.78
C ALA A 92 -0.20 13.79 6.90
N VAL A 93 -0.80 13.79 8.10
CA VAL A 93 -2.09 13.13 8.36
C VAL A 93 -3.19 13.72 7.48
N LEU A 94 -3.35 15.05 7.48
CA LEU A 94 -4.42 15.73 6.73
C LEU A 94 -4.24 15.58 5.21
N SER A 95 -3.00 15.52 4.71
CA SER A 95 -2.74 15.24 3.30
C SER A 95 -3.05 13.78 2.95
N GLY A 96 -2.79 12.85 3.85
CA GLY A 96 -3.23 11.45 3.71
C GLY A 96 -4.76 11.35 3.63
N ASP A 97 -5.49 12.04 4.53
CA ASP A 97 -6.95 12.10 4.51
C ASP A 97 -7.49 12.69 3.20
N PHE A 98 -6.82 13.72 2.67
CA PHE A 98 -7.19 14.28 1.37
C PHE A 98 -7.04 13.25 0.24
N LEU A 99 -5.90 12.55 0.15
CA LEU A 99 -5.69 11.52 -0.88
C LEU A 99 -6.70 10.38 -0.75
N TYR A 100 -6.97 9.97 0.47
CA TYR A 100 -7.97 8.96 0.78
C TYR A 100 -9.36 9.40 0.31
N SER A 101 -9.79 10.60 0.70
CA SER A 101 -11.06 11.19 0.28
C SER A 101 -11.14 11.37 -1.24
N ARG A 102 -10.06 11.83 -1.89
CA ARG A 102 -9.98 11.98 -3.34
C ARG A 102 -10.13 10.64 -4.06
N SER A 103 -9.58 9.56 -3.51
CA SER A 103 -9.76 8.22 -4.09
C SER A 103 -11.22 7.79 -4.12
N PHE A 104 -12.02 8.12 -3.10
CA PHE A 104 -13.46 7.87 -3.10
C PHE A 104 -14.20 8.67 -4.17
N GLN A 105 -13.84 9.95 -4.39
CA GLN A 105 -14.41 10.73 -5.49
C GLN A 105 -14.15 10.07 -6.85
N LEU A 106 -12.93 9.57 -7.08
CA LEU A 106 -12.56 8.88 -8.30
C LEU A 106 -13.29 7.52 -8.45
N MET A 107 -13.55 6.82 -7.36
CA MET A 107 -14.35 5.59 -7.38
C MET A 107 -15.82 5.86 -7.71
N VAL A 108 -16.36 6.98 -7.25
CA VAL A 108 -17.72 7.43 -7.64
C VAL A 108 -17.74 7.78 -9.14
N GLU A 109 -16.71 8.47 -9.66
CA GLU A 109 -16.56 8.77 -11.10
C GLU A 109 -16.51 7.48 -11.95
N ALA A 110 -15.91 6.41 -11.43
CA ALA A 110 -15.88 5.10 -12.09
C ALA A 110 -17.27 4.48 -12.28
N ASP A 111 -18.26 4.90 -11.50
CA ASP A 111 -19.67 4.49 -11.56
C ASP A 111 -19.88 2.96 -11.62
N ARG A 112 -19.10 2.23 -10.83
CA ARG A 112 -19.13 0.77 -10.74
C ARG A 112 -19.22 0.34 -9.27
N MET A 113 -20.41 -0.02 -8.80
CA MET A 113 -20.62 -0.43 -7.39
C MET A 113 -19.78 -1.65 -6.98
N GLY A 114 -19.46 -2.54 -7.91
CA GLY A 114 -18.56 -3.67 -7.66
C GLY A 114 -17.17 -3.21 -7.27
N ILE A 115 -16.62 -2.19 -7.95
CA ILE A 115 -15.32 -1.59 -7.63
C ILE A 115 -15.37 -0.91 -6.26
N MET A 116 -16.43 -0.13 -5.99
CA MET A 116 -16.60 0.54 -4.70
C MET A 116 -16.62 -0.46 -3.54
N ARG A 117 -17.32 -1.59 -3.69
CA ARG A 117 -17.39 -2.64 -2.67
C ARG A 117 -16.02 -3.25 -2.39
N VAL A 118 -15.31 -3.68 -3.43
CA VAL A 118 -13.95 -4.24 -3.29
C VAL A 118 -13.01 -3.28 -2.59
N MET A 119 -13.06 -2.00 -2.96
CA MET A 119 -12.17 -0.99 -2.38
C MET A 119 -12.56 -0.64 -0.94
N ALA A 120 -13.85 -0.59 -0.61
CA ALA A 120 -14.32 -0.37 0.76
C ALA A 120 -13.87 -1.51 1.69
N ASP A 121 -14.02 -2.77 1.25
CA ASP A 121 -13.55 -3.93 2.01
C ASP A 121 -12.02 -3.93 2.17
N ALA A 122 -11.29 -3.58 1.11
CA ALA A 122 -9.83 -3.50 1.16
C ALA A 122 -9.32 -2.41 2.11
N THR A 123 -9.91 -1.22 2.06
CA THR A 123 -9.50 -0.11 2.92
C THR A 123 -9.83 -0.35 4.39
N ASN A 124 -10.98 -0.98 4.68
CA ASN A 124 -11.29 -1.42 6.04
C ASN A 124 -10.27 -2.45 6.55
N ALA A 125 -9.96 -3.46 5.73
CA ALA A 125 -8.99 -4.48 6.08
C ALA A 125 -7.59 -3.90 6.34
N ILE A 126 -7.15 -2.93 5.54
CA ILE A 126 -5.88 -2.22 5.75
C ILE A 126 -5.86 -1.53 7.12
N SER A 127 -6.92 -0.81 7.46
CA SER A 127 -7.04 -0.13 8.75
C SER A 127 -6.98 -1.11 9.93
N GLU A 128 -7.65 -2.26 9.82
CA GLU A 128 -7.56 -3.35 10.81
C GLU A 128 -6.13 -3.90 10.90
N GLY A 129 -5.46 -4.07 9.76
CA GLY A 129 -4.08 -4.54 9.68
C GLY A 129 -3.08 -3.61 10.36
N GLU A 130 -3.26 -2.29 10.20
CA GLU A 130 -2.45 -1.27 10.88
C GLU A 130 -2.60 -1.35 12.40
N VAL A 131 -3.84 -1.42 12.89
CA VAL A 131 -4.10 -1.56 14.33
C VAL A 131 -3.54 -2.87 14.87
N LEU A 132 -3.69 -3.97 14.12
CA LEU A 132 -3.15 -5.28 14.51
C LEU A 132 -1.61 -5.25 14.58
N GLN A 133 -0.94 -4.60 13.62
CA GLN A 133 0.51 -4.43 13.65
C GLN A 133 0.94 -3.62 14.87
N LEU A 134 0.26 -2.52 15.17
CA LEU A 134 0.54 -1.70 16.34
C LEU A 134 0.43 -2.52 17.64
N MET A 135 -0.60 -3.37 17.75
CA MET A 135 -0.77 -4.26 18.91
C MET A 135 0.32 -5.34 19.03
N ASN A 136 0.94 -5.71 17.91
CA ASN A 136 2.00 -6.71 17.87
C ASN A 136 3.40 -6.12 18.11
N CYS A 137 3.55 -4.80 18.07
CA CYS A 137 4.85 -4.17 18.30
C CYS A 137 5.39 -4.48 19.70
N ASN A 138 6.67 -4.84 19.77
CA ASN A 138 7.37 -5.23 21.00
C ASN A 138 6.75 -6.41 21.77
N ASP A 139 5.90 -7.22 21.12
CA ASP A 139 5.34 -8.44 21.71
C ASP A 139 6.20 -9.65 21.29
N PRO A 140 6.99 -10.26 22.21
CA PRO A 140 7.83 -11.42 21.89
C PRO A 140 7.02 -12.70 21.65
N GLU A 141 5.74 -12.72 22.00
CA GLU A 141 4.86 -13.87 21.87
C GLU A 141 4.08 -13.89 20.54
N VAL A 142 4.39 -12.97 19.61
CA VAL A 142 3.74 -12.94 18.30
C VAL A 142 3.97 -14.26 17.56
N THR A 143 2.89 -14.88 17.17
CA THR A 143 2.92 -16.13 16.39
C THR A 143 3.08 -15.86 14.89
N GLU A 144 3.57 -16.85 14.16
CA GLU A 144 3.61 -16.81 12.69
C GLU A 144 2.24 -16.52 12.09
N GLU A 145 1.16 -17.10 12.63
CA GLU A 145 -0.21 -16.87 12.19
C GLU A 145 -0.63 -15.40 12.36
N ARG A 146 -0.32 -14.80 13.53
CA ARG A 146 -0.61 -13.37 13.76
C ARG A 146 0.19 -12.47 12.81
N TYR A 147 1.44 -12.78 12.55
CA TYR A 147 2.27 -12.09 11.58
C TYR A 147 1.70 -12.21 10.16
N LEU A 148 1.38 -13.42 9.69
CA LEU A 148 0.78 -13.64 8.38
C LEU A 148 -0.55 -12.89 8.22
N ARG A 149 -1.33 -12.81 9.30
CA ARG A 149 -2.57 -12.03 9.29
C ARG A 149 -2.33 -10.54 9.12
N VAL A 150 -1.29 -9.97 9.74
CA VAL A 150 -0.91 -8.55 9.55
C VAL A 150 -0.56 -8.29 8.09
N ILE A 151 0.34 -9.08 7.49
CA ILE A 151 0.74 -8.85 6.10
C ILE A 151 -0.40 -9.11 5.10
N GLU A 152 -1.29 -10.03 5.41
CA GLU A 152 -2.52 -10.24 4.63
C GLU A 152 -3.36 -8.96 4.60
N LEU A 153 -3.68 -8.42 5.77
CA LEU A 153 -4.57 -7.27 5.90
C LEU A 153 -3.90 -5.98 5.41
N LYS A 154 -2.70 -5.68 5.89
CA LYS A 154 -2.01 -4.42 5.62
C LYS A 154 -1.49 -4.31 4.18
N THR A 155 -0.95 -5.39 3.63
CA THR A 155 -0.25 -5.36 2.35
C THR A 155 -0.98 -6.10 1.24
N SER A 156 -1.36 -7.36 1.49
CA SER A 156 -1.91 -8.23 0.44
C SER A 156 -3.29 -7.77 -0.04
N ARG A 157 -4.14 -7.24 0.84
CA ARG A 157 -5.48 -6.78 0.50
C ARG A 157 -5.51 -5.72 -0.59
N LEU A 158 -4.56 -4.79 -0.63
CA LEU A 158 -4.52 -3.77 -1.69
C LEU A 158 -4.05 -4.33 -3.03
N PHE A 159 -3.15 -5.33 -3.04
CA PHE A 159 -2.79 -6.06 -4.26
C PHE A 159 -3.95 -6.91 -4.78
N GLN A 160 -4.66 -7.58 -3.87
CA GLN A 160 -5.88 -8.31 -4.19
C GLN A 160 -6.90 -7.40 -4.85
N ALA A 161 -7.23 -6.27 -4.20
CA ALA A 161 -8.17 -5.30 -4.73
C ALA A 161 -7.72 -4.76 -6.10
N ALA A 162 -6.43 -4.45 -6.28
CA ALA A 162 -5.89 -3.96 -7.55
C ALA A 162 -6.15 -4.94 -8.71
N ALA A 163 -5.94 -6.23 -8.49
CA ALA A 163 -6.18 -7.25 -9.52
C ALA A 163 -7.67 -7.52 -9.75
N GLU A 164 -8.47 -7.51 -8.68
CA GLU A 164 -9.92 -7.76 -8.74
C GLU A 164 -10.67 -6.62 -9.44
N ILE A 165 -10.38 -5.36 -9.10
CA ILE A 165 -11.04 -4.21 -9.76
C ILE A 165 -10.64 -4.10 -11.23
N ALA A 166 -9.45 -4.54 -11.60
CA ALA A 166 -9.04 -4.65 -13.00
C ALA A 166 -9.90 -5.65 -13.77
N ALA A 167 -10.22 -6.78 -13.16
CA ALA A 167 -11.13 -7.78 -13.76
C ALA A 167 -12.56 -7.26 -13.86
N ILE A 168 -13.04 -6.52 -12.85
CA ILE A 168 -14.36 -5.87 -12.91
C ILE A 168 -14.38 -4.82 -14.03
N ALA A 169 -13.32 -4.04 -14.19
CA ALA A 169 -13.20 -3.03 -15.26
C ALA A 169 -13.19 -3.66 -16.67
N ALA A 170 -12.72 -4.89 -16.79
CA ALA A 170 -12.75 -5.68 -18.01
C ALA A 170 -14.07 -6.42 -18.26
N ASP A 171 -15.09 -6.21 -17.42
CA ASP A 171 -16.36 -6.96 -17.44
C ASP A 171 -16.15 -8.50 -17.43
N ALA A 172 -15.08 -8.95 -16.75
CA ALA A 172 -14.72 -10.36 -16.66
C ALA A 172 -15.78 -11.17 -15.87
N PRO A 173 -16.02 -12.43 -16.20
CA PRO A 173 -16.91 -13.29 -15.43
C PRO A 173 -16.48 -13.43 -13.98
N ALA A 174 -17.44 -13.68 -13.05
CA ALA A 174 -17.17 -13.78 -11.61
C ALA A 174 -16.04 -14.77 -11.26
N GLN A 175 -15.92 -15.87 -11.99
CA GLN A 175 -14.83 -16.82 -11.80
C GLN A 175 -13.46 -16.20 -12.10
N GLN A 176 -13.33 -15.40 -13.14
CA GLN A 176 -12.08 -14.72 -13.46
C GLN A 176 -11.78 -13.60 -12.48
N GLN A 177 -12.81 -12.87 -12.00
CA GLN A 177 -12.64 -11.89 -10.93
C GLN A 177 -12.06 -12.54 -9.68
N ALA A 178 -12.61 -13.70 -9.25
CA ALA A 178 -12.10 -14.45 -8.10
C ALA A 178 -10.66 -14.97 -8.31
N GLN A 179 -10.34 -15.43 -9.52
CA GLN A 179 -8.96 -15.86 -9.86
C GLN A 179 -7.97 -14.70 -9.80
N MET A 180 -8.35 -13.53 -10.30
CA MET A 180 -7.52 -12.32 -10.23
C MET A 180 -7.35 -11.83 -8.79
N ALA A 181 -8.41 -11.90 -7.97
CA ALA A 181 -8.32 -11.62 -6.55
C ALA A 181 -7.32 -12.55 -5.85
N ALA A 182 -7.40 -13.87 -6.10
CA ALA A 182 -6.47 -14.86 -5.56
C ALA A 182 -5.02 -14.61 -6.02
N TYR A 183 -4.81 -14.25 -7.28
CA TYR A 183 -3.50 -13.87 -7.81
C TYR A 183 -2.94 -12.64 -7.10
N GLY A 184 -3.74 -11.57 -6.99
CA GLY A 184 -3.34 -10.35 -6.30
C GLY A 184 -3.01 -10.59 -4.83
N HIS A 185 -3.82 -11.41 -4.15
CA HIS A 185 -3.55 -11.84 -2.77
C HIS A 185 -2.18 -12.54 -2.65
N ALA A 186 -1.92 -13.56 -3.46
CA ALA A 186 -0.65 -14.28 -3.44
C ALA A 186 0.55 -13.36 -3.74
N LEU A 187 0.40 -12.47 -4.73
CA LEU A 187 1.43 -11.48 -5.07
C LEU A 187 1.75 -10.58 -3.88
N GLY A 188 0.72 -10.08 -3.17
CA GLY A 188 0.91 -9.20 -2.01
C GLY A 188 1.56 -9.91 -0.84
N MET A 189 1.20 -11.17 -0.57
CA MET A 189 1.84 -12.00 0.46
C MET A 189 3.33 -12.20 0.17
N VAL A 190 3.66 -12.65 -1.04
CA VAL A 190 5.07 -12.87 -1.45
C VAL A 190 5.85 -11.56 -1.42
N TYR A 191 5.25 -10.45 -1.87
CA TYR A 191 5.89 -9.14 -1.86
C TYR A 191 6.33 -8.75 -0.45
N GLN A 192 5.45 -8.88 0.54
CA GLN A 192 5.79 -8.50 1.92
C GLN A 192 6.78 -9.47 2.56
N LEU A 193 6.61 -10.78 2.37
CA LEU A 193 7.56 -11.77 2.88
C LEU A 193 8.99 -11.51 2.37
N VAL A 194 9.12 -11.15 1.09
CA VAL A 194 10.43 -10.80 0.50
C VAL A 194 10.95 -9.47 1.04
N ASP A 195 10.10 -8.46 1.22
CA ASP A 195 10.52 -7.15 1.76
C ASP A 195 11.05 -7.31 3.19
N ASP A 196 10.35 -8.07 4.04
CA ASP A 196 10.76 -8.36 5.41
C ASP A 196 12.06 -9.19 5.48
N LEU A 197 12.24 -10.14 4.56
CA LEU A 197 13.49 -10.89 4.46
C LEU A 197 14.67 -10.00 4.04
N LEU A 198 14.44 -9.09 3.09
CA LEU A 198 15.47 -8.17 2.60
C LEU A 198 15.89 -7.15 3.68
N ASP A 199 15.04 -6.84 4.67
CA ASP A 199 15.42 -5.99 5.80
C ASP A 199 16.58 -6.58 6.62
N TYR A 200 16.77 -7.91 6.61
CA TYR A 200 17.87 -8.59 7.29
C TYR A 200 19.01 -9.02 6.38
N THR A 201 18.78 -9.19 5.08
CA THR A 201 19.73 -9.84 4.17
C THR A 201 20.24 -8.95 3.03
N ALA A 202 19.61 -7.79 2.80
CA ALA A 202 20.03 -6.90 1.73
C ALA A 202 21.38 -6.25 2.04
N ASP A 203 22.22 -6.12 0.99
CA ASP A 203 23.45 -5.34 1.09
C ASP A 203 23.09 -3.84 1.20
N PRO A 204 23.51 -3.13 2.26
CA PRO A 204 23.24 -1.72 2.46
C PRO A 204 23.76 -0.85 1.30
N GLU A 205 24.88 -1.21 0.68
CA GLU A 205 25.47 -0.46 -0.44
C GLU A 205 24.60 -0.59 -1.71
N VAL A 206 23.90 -1.72 -1.87
CA VAL A 206 23.03 -1.99 -3.03
C VAL A 206 21.61 -1.51 -2.76
N SER A 207 21.08 -1.75 -1.56
CA SER A 207 19.71 -1.43 -1.20
C SER A 207 19.47 0.04 -0.86
N GLY A 208 20.51 0.75 -0.41
CA GLY A 208 20.42 2.11 0.11
C GLY A 208 19.61 2.24 1.40
N LYS A 209 19.27 1.11 2.05
CA LYS A 209 18.52 1.03 3.33
C LYS A 209 19.45 0.52 4.42
N ASN A 210 19.22 0.97 5.66
CA ASN A 210 19.83 0.33 6.83
C ASN A 210 19.23 -1.06 7.02
N ILE A 211 20.02 -2.00 7.52
CA ILE A 211 19.57 -3.35 7.88
C ILE A 211 18.88 -3.31 9.25
N GLY A 212 17.83 -4.12 9.46
CA GLY A 212 17.19 -4.33 10.75
C GLY A 212 16.32 -3.17 11.19
N ILE A 213 15.73 -2.42 10.26
CA ILE A 213 14.77 -1.34 10.58
C ILE A 213 13.55 -1.91 11.30
N ASP A 214 13.00 -3.04 10.83
CA ASP A 214 11.85 -3.68 11.46
C ASP A 214 12.13 -4.06 12.91
N LEU A 215 13.33 -4.57 13.19
CA LEU A 215 13.76 -4.88 14.55
C LEU A 215 13.88 -3.61 15.41
N ALA A 216 14.46 -2.54 14.86
CA ALA A 216 14.61 -1.27 15.57
C ALA A 216 13.25 -0.61 15.90
N GLU A 217 12.25 -0.81 15.04
CA GLU A 217 10.86 -0.36 15.22
C GLU A 217 10.03 -1.33 16.10
N GLY A 218 10.62 -2.43 16.57
CA GLY A 218 9.94 -3.44 17.39
C GLY A 218 8.89 -4.26 16.63
N LYS A 219 8.98 -4.32 15.30
CA LYS A 219 8.08 -5.10 14.44
C LYS A 219 8.54 -6.56 14.37
N PRO A 220 7.77 -7.52 14.93
CA PRO A 220 8.12 -8.94 14.89
C PRO A 220 7.80 -9.52 13.52
N THR A 221 8.78 -9.50 12.61
CA THR A 221 8.67 -10.11 11.28
C THR A 221 9.10 -11.58 11.30
N LEU A 222 8.81 -12.34 10.25
CA LEU A 222 9.00 -13.80 10.22
C LEU A 222 10.43 -14.25 10.56
N PRO A 223 11.51 -13.62 10.06
CA PRO A 223 12.86 -13.97 10.43
C PRO A 223 13.11 -13.86 11.94
N LEU A 224 12.61 -12.79 12.58
CA LEU A 224 12.74 -12.59 14.02
C LEU A 224 11.92 -13.62 14.81
N ILE A 225 10.64 -13.86 14.42
CA ILE A 225 9.77 -14.86 15.04
C ILE A 225 10.42 -16.24 15.00
N TYR A 226 10.97 -16.62 13.85
CA TYR A 226 11.64 -17.90 13.69
C TYR A 226 12.88 -18.00 14.59
N THR A 227 13.69 -16.94 14.64
CA THR A 227 14.90 -16.89 15.48
C THR A 227 14.56 -16.99 16.97
N MET A 228 13.56 -16.27 17.45
CA MET A 228 13.10 -16.35 18.85
C MET A 228 12.57 -17.72 19.24
N ARG A 229 11.93 -18.46 18.32
CA ARG A 229 11.41 -19.81 18.58
C ARG A 229 12.49 -20.89 18.55
N LYS A 230 13.56 -20.71 17.79
CA LYS A 230 14.62 -21.70 17.57
C LYS A 230 15.92 -21.33 18.26
N GLY A 231 16.10 -20.08 18.62
CA GLY A 231 17.26 -19.60 19.37
C GLY A 231 17.27 -20.13 20.80
N THR A 232 18.46 -20.40 21.30
CA THR A 232 18.71 -20.81 22.71
C THR A 232 19.08 -19.59 23.52
#